data_67f1fe4e2229c08a319fe585fdf27345
#
_entry.id   67f1fe4e2229c08a319fe585fdf27345
#
_cell.length_a   1.000
_cell.length_b   1.000
_cell.length_c   1.000
_cell.angle_alpha   90.00
_cell.angle_beta   90.00
_cell.angle_gamma   90.00
#
_symmetry.space_group_name_H-M   'P 1'
#
loop_
_entity.id
_entity.type
_entity.pdbx_description
1 polymer ?
#
loop_
_entity_poly.entity_id
_entity_poly.type
_entity_poly.pdbx_seq_one_letter_code
_entity_poly.pdbx_strand_id
1 'polypeptide(L)'
;MENKTKTSEVSTKEEGRLLLSETDAAEYYAYKKQKKIAQILDALARSEGVLDGKEDIQRVAERAARIHQAAVRVTPTYFTLAKEFLSRGNVKVDCVIGGNGETVTKVKVYEARLMRRFGAKELTVAVTPSWLDGCRYAEIKKELRRFMHASRRVDVKVWMGSDYPYATIARVGRIASEVGAKYFSVPYFTGCERLRYDLFGGCRLEVVGVDNLPDFKKMIGAGVGRIVTAYGFDMYTEWMKETEQMENTSPQEEKKTGDSPLKFV
;
A
#
# COMPACT_ATOMS: atom_id res chain seq x y z
N MET A 1 -71.73 -25.20 -16.19
CA MET A 1 -71.21 -24.64 -14.91
C MET A 1 -69.74 -24.91 -14.89
N GLU A 2 -68.99 -23.86 -15.18
CA GLU A 2 -67.55 -23.92 -15.50
C GLU A 2 -66.70 -23.83 -14.22
N ASN A 3 -65.83 -24.84 -14.11
CA ASN A 3 -64.79 -24.90 -13.10
C ASN A 3 -63.57 -24.11 -13.58
N LYS A 4 -63.31 -22.92 -13.04
CA LYS A 4 -62.08 -22.16 -13.28
C LYS A 4 -61.02 -22.62 -12.28
N THR A 5 -60.08 -23.42 -12.75
CA THR A 5 -58.80 -23.71 -12.07
C THR A 5 -57.93 -22.47 -12.12
N LYS A 6 -57.65 -21.87 -10.97
CA LYS A 6 -56.63 -20.84 -10.81
C LYS A 6 -55.24 -21.49 -10.72
N THR A 7 -54.49 -21.38 -11.76
CA THR A 7 -53.06 -21.69 -11.77
C THR A 7 -52.32 -20.54 -11.09
N SER A 8 -51.71 -20.80 -9.96
CA SER A 8 -50.82 -19.87 -9.27
C SER A 8 -49.49 -19.78 -10.02
N GLU A 9 -49.25 -18.65 -10.67
CA GLU A 9 -47.94 -18.30 -11.16
C GLU A 9 -47.01 -18.02 -9.97
N VAL A 10 -46.10 -18.94 -9.73
CA VAL A 10 -44.94 -18.70 -8.85
C VAL A 10 -43.95 -17.89 -9.64
N SER A 11 -43.92 -16.58 -9.38
CA SER A 11 -42.89 -15.68 -9.87
C SER A 11 -41.58 -16.00 -9.17
N THR A 12 -40.72 -16.76 -9.80
CA THR A 12 -39.32 -16.89 -9.44
C THR A 12 -38.60 -15.58 -9.87
N LYS A 13 -38.37 -14.73 -8.90
CA LYS A 13 -37.36 -13.67 -9.04
C LYS A 13 -35.98 -14.35 -9.10
N GLU A 14 -35.55 -14.72 -10.27
CA GLU A 14 -34.11 -14.91 -10.53
C GLU A 14 -33.45 -13.56 -10.44
N GLU A 15 -32.74 -13.34 -9.35
CA GLU A 15 -31.78 -12.24 -9.23
C GLU A 15 -30.83 -12.33 -10.41
N GLY A 16 -30.87 -11.29 -11.28
CA GLY A 16 -30.02 -11.17 -12.46
C GLY A 16 -28.53 -11.06 -12.05
N ARG A 17 -27.92 -12.20 -11.75
CA ARG A 17 -26.49 -12.36 -11.70
C ARG A 17 -26.02 -12.29 -13.16
N LEU A 18 -25.54 -11.14 -13.60
CA LEU A 18 -24.86 -11.01 -14.87
C LEU A 18 -23.69 -12.03 -14.85
N LEU A 19 -23.89 -13.15 -15.52
CA LEU A 19 -22.82 -14.11 -15.80
C LEU A 19 -21.90 -13.43 -16.82
N LEU A 20 -20.82 -12.83 -16.31
CA LEU A 20 -19.74 -12.36 -17.16
C LEU A 20 -19.24 -13.54 -17.99
N SER A 21 -18.96 -13.32 -19.29
CA SER A 21 -18.25 -14.32 -20.08
C SER A 21 -16.92 -14.68 -19.40
N GLU A 22 -16.36 -15.85 -19.71
CA GLU A 22 -15.06 -16.24 -19.13
C GLU A 22 -13.96 -15.20 -19.40
N THR A 23 -13.99 -14.57 -20.56
CA THR A 23 -13.10 -13.46 -20.94
C THR A 23 -13.34 -12.21 -20.10
N ASP A 24 -14.58 -11.79 -19.91
CA ASP A 24 -14.93 -10.61 -19.10
C ASP A 24 -14.58 -10.86 -17.62
N ALA A 25 -14.75 -12.10 -17.14
CA ALA A 25 -14.35 -12.48 -15.79
C ALA A 25 -12.84 -12.41 -15.61
N ALA A 26 -12.04 -12.90 -16.57
CA ALA A 26 -10.59 -12.84 -16.54
C ALA A 26 -10.09 -11.38 -16.55
N GLU A 27 -10.62 -10.52 -17.42
CA GLU A 27 -10.31 -9.09 -17.46
C GLU A 27 -10.68 -8.39 -16.15
N TYR A 28 -11.83 -8.71 -15.56
CA TYR A 28 -12.25 -8.16 -14.28
C TYR A 28 -11.32 -8.57 -13.13
N TYR A 29 -10.86 -9.83 -13.10
CA TYR A 29 -9.91 -10.30 -12.09
C TYR A 29 -8.53 -9.69 -12.28
N ALA A 30 -8.06 -9.53 -13.51
CA ALA A 30 -6.81 -8.84 -13.84
C ALA A 30 -6.87 -7.37 -13.37
N TYR A 31 -7.93 -6.65 -13.70
CA TYR A 31 -8.17 -5.28 -13.26
C TYR A 31 -8.19 -5.16 -11.72
N LYS A 32 -8.89 -6.07 -11.03
CA LYS A 32 -8.89 -6.10 -9.56
C LYS A 32 -7.51 -6.32 -8.97
N LYS A 33 -6.73 -7.22 -9.56
CA LYS A 33 -5.34 -7.51 -9.14
C LYS A 33 -4.45 -6.28 -9.33
N GLN A 34 -4.51 -5.64 -10.49
CA GLN A 34 -3.78 -4.41 -10.83
C GLN A 34 -4.10 -3.30 -9.83
N LYS A 35 -5.38 -3.04 -9.59
CA LYS A 35 -5.84 -2.03 -8.62
C LYS A 35 -5.34 -2.33 -7.21
N LYS A 36 -5.34 -3.61 -6.79
CA LYS A 36 -4.85 -4.02 -5.47
C LYS A 36 -3.34 -3.78 -5.33
N ILE A 37 -2.55 -4.02 -6.39
CA ILE A 37 -1.11 -3.76 -6.39
C ILE A 37 -0.84 -2.26 -6.27
N ALA A 38 -1.51 -1.43 -7.05
CA ALA A 38 -1.36 0.01 -6.99
C ALA A 38 -1.70 0.58 -5.59
N GLN A 39 -2.68 0.00 -4.90
CA GLN A 39 -3.08 0.41 -3.55
C GLN A 39 -2.07 0.02 -2.44
N ILE A 40 -1.07 -0.79 -2.75
CA ILE A 40 0.04 -1.11 -1.82
C ILE A 40 1.20 -0.12 -2.01
N LEU A 41 1.20 0.69 -3.07
CA LEU A 41 2.29 1.58 -3.43
C LEU A 41 2.11 2.98 -2.85
N ASP A 42 3.17 3.46 -2.19
CA ASP A 42 3.35 4.86 -1.86
C ASP A 42 4.47 5.43 -2.74
N ALA A 43 4.20 6.54 -3.39
CA ALA A 43 5.22 7.29 -4.10
C ALA A 43 6.05 8.10 -3.10
N LEU A 44 7.36 7.95 -3.18
CA LEU A 44 8.32 8.77 -2.42
C LEU A 44 8.69 9.98 -3.27
N ALA A 45 8.29 11.16 -2.82
CA ALA A 45 8.77 12.40 -3.40
C ALA A 45 10.18 12.68 -2.84
N ARG A 46 11.20 12.44 -3.64
CA ARG A 46 12.57 12.85 -3.32
C ARG A 46 12.80 14.25 -3.85
N SER A 47 13.12 15.18 -2.97
CA SER A 47 13.74 16.44 -3.35
C SER A 47 15.24 16.21 -3.49
N GLU A 48 15.68 15.53 -4.52
CA GLU A 48 17.08 15.39 -4.84
C GLU A 48 17.50 16.57 -5.72
N GLY A 49 18.18 17.56 -5.12
CA GLY A 49 18.88 18.61 -5.84
C GLY A 49 18.16 19.95 -5.93
N VAL A 50 18.93 20.93 -6.34
CA VAL A 50 18.76 22.39 -6.35
C VAL A 50 17.55 22.91 -7.18
N LEU A 51 16.74 22.03 -7.77
CA LEU A 51 15.60 22.39 -8.62
C LEU A 51 14.30 22.24 -7.84
N ASP A 52 13.47 23.26 -7.96
CA ASP A 52 12.14 23.46 -7.41
C ASP A 52 11.42 22.15 -6.99
N GLY A 53 11.45 21.85 -5.67
CA GLY A 53 10.71 20.75 -5.09
C GLY A 53 9.21 20.75 -5.43
N LYS A 54 8.70 21.83 -6.00
CA LYS A 54 7.34 21.97 -6.51
C LYS A 54 7.11 21.11 -7.76
N GLU A 55 8.00 21.14 -8.74
CA GLU A 55 7.87 20.37 -9.97
C GLU A 55 7.97 18.86 -9.69
N ASP A 56 8.86 18.48 -8.77
CA ASP A 56 8.99 17.08 -8.36
C ASP A 56 7.72 16.58 -7.63
N ILE A 57 7.15 17.38 -6.73
CA ILE A 57 5.90 17.04 -6.05
C ILE A 57 4.76 16.92 -7.04
N GLN A 58 4.65 17.84 -8.01
CA GLN A 58 3.62 17.78 -9.05
C GLN A 58 3.74 16.49 -9.87
N ARG A 59 4.92 16.21 -10.41
CA ARG A 59 5.21 15.03 -11.23
C ARG A 59 4.90 13.74 -10.48
N VAL A 60 5.34 13.63 -9.21
CA VAL A 60 5.07 12.45 -8.39
C VAL A 60 3.58 12.31 -8.09
N ALA A 61 2.89 13.40 -7.80
CA ALA A 61 1.46 13.39 -7.54
C ALA A 61 0.65 12.97 -8.77
N GLU A 62 0.99 13.48 -9.97
CA GLU A 62 0.35 13.10 -11.23
C GLU A 62 0.55 11.61 -11.55
N ARG A 63 1.77 11.09 -11.39
CA ARG A 63 2.07 9.66 -11.59
C ARG A 63 1.31 8.78 -10.59
N ALA A 64 1.30 9.18 -9.32
CA ALA A 64 0.58 8.47 -8.27
C ALA A 64 -0.94 8.44 -8.53
N ALA A 65 -1.51 9.55 -8.99
CA ALA A 65 -2.92 9.64 -9.34
C ALA A 65 -3.28 8.76 -10.55
N ARG A 66 -2.40 8.70 -11.55
CA ARG A 66 -2.64 7.91 -12.79
C ARG A 66 -2.85 6.42 -12.52
N ILE A 67 -2.10 5.84 -11.60
CA ILE A 67 -2.23 4.41 -11.25
C ILE A 67 -2.94 4.19 -9.92
N HIS A 68 -3.53 5.23 -9.32
CA HIS A 68 -4.25 5.16 -8.05
C HIS A 68 -3.41 4.59 -6.90
N GLN A 69 -2.17 5.07 -6.75
CA GLN A 69 -1.33 4.69 -5.62
C GLN A 69 -2.01 5.00 -4.29
N ALA A 70 -1.56 4.35 -3.23
CA ALA A 70 -2.18 4.51 -1.92
C ALA A 70 -1.90 5.89 -1.31
N ALA A 71 -0.63 6.35 -1.41
CA ALA A 71 -0.24 7.66 -0.91
C ALA A 71 0.99 8.24 -1.64
N VAL A 72 1.22 9.53 -1.42
CA VAL A 72 2.47 10.22 -1.73
C VAL A 72 3.10 10.65 -0.42
N ARG A 73 4.34 10.22 -0.16
CA ARG A 73 5.11 10.58 1.05
C ARG A 73 5.89 11.85 0.82
N VAL A 74 5.71 12.83 1.70
CA VAL A 74 6.34 14.15 1.63
C VAL A 74 6.82 14.61 3.01
N THR A 75 7.71 15.61 3.02
CA THR A 75 8.05 16.36 4.24
C THR A 75 6.93 17.37 4.57
N PRO A 76 6.84 17.88 5.81
CA PRO A 76 5.83 18.85 6.23
C PRO A 76 5.76 20.10 5.36
N THR A 77 6.91 20.56 4.86
CA THR A 77 7.03 21.74 3.98
C THR A 77 6.20 21.60 2.71
N TYR A 78 6.15 20.39 2.13
CA TYR A 78 5.42 20.12 0.88
C TYR A 78 4.03 19.54 1.08
N PHE A 79 3.57 19.39 2.32
CA PHE A 79 2.28 18.76 2.61
C PHE A 79 1.10 19.46 1.93
N THR A 80 1.01 20.77 2.07
CA THR A 80 -0.10 21.55 1.48
C THR A 80 -0.09 21.49 -0.04
N LEU A 81 1.09 21.59 -0.64
CA LEU A 81 1.28 21.51 -2.09
C LEU A 81 0.89 20.13 -2.63
N ALA A 82 1.38 19.05 -2.02
CA ALA A 82 1.01 17.70 -2.41
C ALA A 82 -0.50 17.45 -2.27
N LYS A 83 -1.12 17.96 -1.20
CA LYS A 83 -2.56 17.87 -0.99
C LYS A 83 -3.36 18.60 -2.07
N GLU A 84 -2.88 19.74 -2.55
CA GLU A 84 -3.49 20.50 -3.63
C GLU A 84 -3.52 19.67 -4.93
N PHE A 85 -2.39 19.11 -5.35
CA PHE A 85 -2.30 18.28 -6.56
C PHE A 85 -3.12 16.99 -6.45
N LEU A 86 -3.27 16.42 -5.26
CA LEU A 86 -4.00 15.18 -5.02
C LEU A 86 -5.47 15.37 -4.61
N SER A 87 -5.95 16.63 -4.59
CA SER A 87 -7.29 16.98 -4.07
C SER A 87 -8.46 16.32 -4.81
N ARG A 88 -8.28 15.98 -6.09
CA ARG A 88 -9.32 15.39 -6.95
C ARG A 88 -9.35 13.86 -6.96
N GLY A 89 -8.46 13.21 -6.20
CA GLY A 89 -8.29 11.76 -6.21
C GLY A 89 -8.38 11.12 -4.83
N ASN A 90 -8.23 9.80 -4.80
CA ASN A 90 -8.22 9.01 -3.57
C ASN A 90 -6.80 8.77 -3.02
N VAL A 91 -5.77 9.31 -3.67
CA VAL A 91 -4.38 9.18 -3.22
C VAL A 91 -4.17 10.04 -1.99
N LYS A 92 -3.68 9.42 -0.91
CA LYS A 92 -3.45 10.12 0.35
C LYS A 92 -2.11 10.85 0.32
N VAL A 93 -1.97 11.85 1.20
CA VAL A 93 -0.67 12.44 1.52
C VAL A 93 -0.19 11.85 2.84
N ASP A 94 0.98 11.21 2.82
CA ASP A 94 1.71 10.73 3.99
C ASP A 94 2.78 11.77 4.35
N CYS A 95 2.75 12.26 5.57
CA CYS A 95 3.68 13.31 6.02
C CYS A 95 4.68 12.76 7.02
N VAL A 96 5.98 12.95 6.74
CA VAL A 96 7.06 12.53 7.65
C VAL A 96 7.19 13.54 8.79
N ILE A 97 7.15 13.06 10.01
CA ILE A 97 7.17 13.85 11.25
C ILE A 97 8.48 13.64 12.00
N GLY A 98 9.07 14.72 12.50
CA GLY A 98 10.29 14.68 13.29
C GLY A 98 11.56 14.39 12.49
N GLY A 99 11.55 14.58 11.18
CA GLY A 99 12.70 14.43 10.29
C GLY A 99 13.34 13.04 10.41
N ASN A 100 14.64 12.99 10.74
CA ASN A 100 15.40 11.77 10.96
C ASN A 100 15.15 11.07 12.31
N GLY A 101 14.24 11.60 13.14
CA GLY A 101 13.91 11.06 14.46
C GLY A 101 14.58 11.71 15.65
N GLU A 102 15.64 12.51 15.46
CA GLU A 102 16.39 13.19 16.56
C GLU A 102 15.66 14.42 17.14
N THR A 103 14.43 14.66 16.71
CA THR A 103 13.61 15.74 17.25
C THR A 103 12.96 15.33 18.57
N VAL A 104 12.94 16.24 19.56
CA VAL A 104 12.31 15.95 20.86
C VAL A 104 10.82 15.63 20.75
N THR A 105 10.33 14.72 21.57
CA THR A 105 8.94 14.22 21.56
C THR A 105 7.87 15.33 21.50
N LYS A 106 8.09 16.47 22.23
CA LYS A 106 7.11 17.58 22.23
C LYS A 106 6.95 18.21 20.85
N VAL A 107 8.04 18.33 20.08
CA VAL A 107 8.01 18.87 18.72
C VAL A 107 7.31 17.89 17.77
N LYS A 108 7.68 16.60 17.79
CA LYS A 108 6.99 15.56 17.01
C LYS A 108 5.47 15.57 17.27
N VAL A 109 5.06 15.66 18.54
CA VAL A 109 3.64 15.72 18.92
C VAL A 109 2.96 17.00 18.42
N TYR A 110 3.63 18.13 18.49
CA TYR A 110 3.10 19.40 17.96
C TYR A 110 2.92 19.34 16.44
N GLU A 111 3.94 18.89 15.74
CA GLU A 111 3.93 18.73 14.28
C GLU A 111 2.83 17.77 13.82
N ALA A 112 2.66 16.64 14.50
CA ALA A 112 1.57 15.72 14.22
C ALA A 112 0.17 16.34 14.38
N ARG A 113 -0.03 17.16 15.42
CA ARG A 113 -1.29 17.90 15.63
C ARG A 113 -1.52 18.93 14.51
N LEU A 114 -0.47 19.60 14.07
CA LEU A 114 -0.52 20.59 13.00
C LEU A 114 -0.90 19.92 11.68
N MET A 115 -0.20 18.85 11.28
CA MET A 115 -0.48 18.12 10.05
C MET A 115 -1.88 17.50 10.06
N ARG A 116 -2.34 16.98 11.21
CA ARG A 116 -3.71 16.53 11.37
C ARG A 116 -4.73 17.64 11.12
N ARG A 117 -4.49 18.87 11.64
CA ARG A 117 -5.36 20.04 11.39
C ARG A 117 -5.36 20.42 9.90
N PHE A 118 -4.24 20.28 9.21
CA PHE A 118 -4.14 20.49 7.76
C PHE A 118 -4.81 19.37 6.96
N GLY A 119 -5.28 18.31 7.64
CA GLY A 119 -6.06 17.24 7.04
C GLY A 119 -5.24 16.05 6.58
N ALA A 120 -4.05 15.83 7.17
CA ALA A 120 -3.26 14.62 6.93
C ALA A 120 -4.09 13.36 7.23
N LYS A 121 -4.00 12.38 6.35
CA LYS A 121 -4.63 11.06 6.51
C LYS A 121 -3.64 9.98 6.93
N GLU A 122 -2.36 10.18 6.63
CA GLU A 122 -1.26 9.32 7.04
C GLU A 122 -0.11 10.17 7.61
N LEU A 123 0.56 9.67 8.64
CA LEU A 123 1.73 10.30 9.25
C LEU A 123 2.79 9.24 9.50
N THR A 124 4.01 9.49 9.06
CA THR A 124 5.17 8.66 9.35
C THR A 124 6.02 9.31 10.43
N VAL A 125 6.27 8.62 11.54
CA VAL A 125 7.15 9.10 12.62
C VAL A 125 8.39 8.24 12.72
N ALA A 126 9.57 8.88 12.70
CA ALA A 126 10.83 8.21 12.90
C ALA A 126 11.08 7.94 14.40
N VAL A 127 11.49 6.70 14.71
CA VAL A 127 11.99 6.35 16.04
C VAL A 127 13.31 7.07 16.30
N THR A 128 13.50 7.57 17.51
CA THR A 128 14.71 8.31 17.91
C THR A 128 15.93 7.38 17.91
N PRO A 129 16.93 7.58 17.01
CA PRO A 129 18.09 6.71 16.88
C PRO A 129 18.90 6.59 18.18
N SER A 130 19.18 7.68 18.88
CA SER A 130 19.92 7.68 20.16
C SER A 130 19.22 6.84 21.26
N TRP A 131 17.91 6.65 21.18
CA TRP A 131 17.21 5.74 22.10
C TRP A 131 17.31 4.27 21.67
N LEU A 132 17.44 4.00 20.36
CA LEU A 132 17.71 2.66 19.85
C LEU A 132 19.12 2.22 20.26
N ASP A 133 20.12 3.08 20.08
CA ASP A 133 21.51 2.83 20.47
C ASP A 133 21.65 2.57 21.97
N GLY A 134 20.89 3.29 22.79
CA GLY A 134 20.83 3.12 24.23
C GLY A 134 19.86 2.02 24.70
N CYS A 135 19.24 1.24 23.80
CA CYS A 135 18.23 0.22 24.12
C CYS A 135 17.06 0.74 24.98
N ARG A 136 16.71 2.03 24.84
CA ARG A 136 15.71 2.73 25.64
C ARG A 136 14.28 2.48 25.13
N TYR A 137 13.89 1.24 25.06
CA TYR A 137 12.59 0.82 24.50
C TYR A 137 11.36 1.34 25.26
N ALA A 138 11.50 1.60 26.57
CA ALA A 138 10.43 2.19 27.37
C ALA A 138 10.14 3.63 26.94
N GLU A 139 11.18 4.40 26.65
CA GLU A 139 11.08 5.77 26.16
C GLU A 139 10.50 5.81 24.75
N ILE A 140 10.94 4.93 23.86
CA ILE A 140 10.38 4.75 22.51
C ILE A 140 8.87 4.49 22.63
N LYS A 141 8.46 3.52 23.44
CA LYS A 141 7.04 3.21 23.63
C LYS A 141 6.25 4.38 24.20
N LYS A 142 6.83 5.13 25.16
CA LYS A 142 6.22 6.32 25.75
C LYS A 142 6.04 7.45 24.74
N GLU A 143 7.05 7.70 23.88
CA GLU A 143 6.98 8.68 22.78
C GLU A 143 5.88 8.30 21.81
N LEU A 144 5.92 7.07 21.29
CA LEU A 144 4.95 6.59 20.32
C LEU A 144 3.51 6.66 20.85
N ARG A 145 3.26 6.32 22.13
CA ARG A 145 1.93 6.51 22.74
C ARG A 145 1.46 7.96 22.72
N ARG A 146 2.35 8.91 23.02
CA ARG A 146 2.03 10.34 22.96
C ARG A 146 1.74 10.79 21.53
N PHE A 147 2.52 10.29 20.59
CA PHE A 147 2.35 10.56 19.17
C PHE A 147 1.01 10.01 18.67
N MET A 148 0.68 8.75 18.98
CA MET A 148 -0.62 8.13 18.65
C MET A 148 -1.80 8.94 19.19
N HIS A 149 -1.69 9.44 20.44
CA HIS A 149 -2.72 10.28 21.00
C HIS A 149 -2.88 11.61 20.24
N ALA A 150 -1.79 12.22 19.77
CA ALA A 150 -1.81 13.45 18.98
C ALA A 150 -2.38 13.24 17.58
N SER A 151 -2.18 12.05 17.03
CA SER A 151 -2.53 11.65 15.64
C SER A 151 -3.88 10.93 15.55
N ARG A 152 -4.79 11.13 16.49
CA ARG A 152 -6.10 10.43 16.51
C ARG A 152 -6.82 10.54 15.17
N ARG A 153 -7.34 9.42 14.67
CA ARG A 153 -8.05 9.29 13.39
C ARG A 153 -7.15 9.49 12.16
N VAL A 154 -5.84 9.39 12.33
CA VAL A 154 -4.86 9.40 11.24
C VAL A 154 -4.12 8.07 11.26
N ASP A 155 -3.90 7.45 10.13
CA ASP A 155 -3.09 6.24 10.02
C ASP A 155 -1.64 6.57 10.35
N VAL A 156 -1.06 5.94 11.35
CA VAL A 156 0.33 6.20 11.79
C VAL A 156 1.23 5.08 11.31
N LYS A 157 2.37 5.47 10.77
CA LYS A 157 3.48 4.61 10.38
C LYS A 157 4.66 4.89 11.30
N VAL A 158 5.25 3.86 11.87
CA VAL A 158 6.45 3.97 12.72
C VAL A 158 7.64 3.52 11.90
N TRP A 159 8.54 4.45 11.60
CA TRP A 159 9.73 4.19 10.79
C TRP A 159 10.99 4.07 11.63
N MET A 160 11.85 3.09 11.28
CA MET A 160 13.21 2.98 11.80
C MET A 160 14.19 2.53 10.72
N GLY A 161 15.48 2.86 10.91
CA GLY A 161 16.55 2.41 10.03
C GLY A 161 16.79 0.89 10.09
N SER A 162 17.56 0.38 9.13
CA SER A 162 17.95 -1.04 9.03
C SER A 162 19.28 -1.38 9.69
N ASP A 163 20.04 -0.37 10.16
CA ASP A 163 21.41 -0.52 10.69
C ASP A 163 21.44 -1.11 12.10
N TYR A 164 20.42 -1.92 12.41
CA TYR A 164 20.24 -2.58 13.69
C TYR A 164 20.05 -4.09 13.51
N PRO A 165 20.45 -4.89 14.53
CA PRO A 165 20.19 -6.33 14.52
C PRO A 165 18.70 -6.64 14.32
N TYR A 166 18.38 -7.71 13.60
CA TYR A 166 16.99 -8.13 13.35
C TYR A 166 16.14 -8.18 14.64
N ALA A 167 16.70 -8.69 15.74
CA ALA A 167 16.00 -8.76 17.02
C ALA A 167 15.59 -7.38 17.55
N THR A 168 16.42 -6.34 17.35
CA THR A 168 16.11 -4.96 17.70
C THR A 168 14.98 -4.42 16.83
N ILE A 169 15.06 -4.64 15.50
CA ILE A 169 14.04 -4.21 14.54
C ILE A 169 12.70 -4.88 14.88
N ALA A 170 12.69 -6.19 15.08
CA ALA A 170 11.50 -6.95 15.46
C ALA A 170 10.90 -6.47 16.80
N ARG A 171 11.74 -6.13 17.77
CA ARG A 171 11.29 -5.58 19.05
C ARG A 171 10.58 -4.24 18.91
N VAL A 172 11.11 -3.34 18.06
CA VAL A 172 10.46 -2.05 17.77
C VAL A 172 9.16 -2.27 16.97
N GLY A 173 9.13 -3.23 16.06
CA GLY A 173 7.92 -3.63 15.35
C GLY A 173 6.80 -4.09 16.28
N ARG A 174 7.15 -4.89 17.31
CA ARG A 174 6.20 -5.27 18.37
C ARG A 174 5.71 -4.07 19.18
N ILE A 175 6.60 -3.11 19.51
CA ILE A 175 6.21 -1.87 20.19
C ILE A 175 5.26 -1.04 19.30
N ALA A 176 5.54 -0.93 18.00
CA ALA A 176 4.66 -0.25 17.05
C ALA A 176 3.26 -0.90 17.00
N SER A 177 3.19 -2.23 17.01
CA SER A 177 1.94 -3.00 17.10
C SER A 177 1.20 -2.73 18.42
N GLU A 178 1.89 -2.76 19.57
CA GLU A 178 1.32 -2.51 20.89
C GLU A 178 0.74 -1.10 21.06
N VAL A 179 1.30 -0.10 20.39
CA VAL A 179 0.77 1.26 20.43
C VAL A 179 -0.33 1.51 19.41
N GLY A 180 -0.63 0.53 18.56
CA GLY A 180 -1.69 0.60 17.57
C GLY A 180 -1.30 1.32 16.26
N ALA A 181 -0.02 1.30 15.90
CA ALA A 181 0.41 1.82 14.60
C ALA A 181 -0.20 1.01 13.45
N LYS A 182 -0.52 1.69 12.36
CA LYS A 182 -1.07 1.06 11.15
C LYS A 182 0.00 0.29 10.38
N TYR A 183 1.21 0.84 10.35
CA TYR A 183 2.36 0.24 9.68
C TYR A 183 3.60 0.38 10.55
N PHE A 184 4.45 -0.65 10.48
CA PHE A 184 5.84 -0.59 10.89
C PHE A 184 6.69 -0.52 9.62
N SER A 185 7.49 0.53 9.49
CA SER A 185 8.19 0.92 8.28
C SER A 185 9.69 0.73 8.45
N VAL A 186 10.31 -0.02 7.53
CA VAL A 186 11.76 -0.28 7.52
C VAL A 186 12.32 -0.11 6.11
N PRO A 187 13.60 0.25 5.95
CA PRO A 187 14.28 0.15 4.66
C PRO A 187 14.26 -1.29 4.14
N TYR A 188 14.36 -1.44 2.81
CA TYR A 188 14.54 -2.74 2.21
C TYR A 188 15.89 -3.34 2.60
N PHE A 189 15.89 -4.57 3.07
CA PHE A 189 17.05 -5.44 3.24
C PHE A 189 16.64 -6.89 3.06
N THR A 190 17.60 -7.75 2.75
CA THR A 190 17.34 -9.18 2.50
C THR A 190 16.70 -9.84 3.74
N GLY A 191 15.50 -10.39 3.59
CA GLY A 191 14.78 -11.06 4.66
C GLY A 191 13.86 -10.12 5.48
N CYS A 192 13.76 -8.81 5.14
CA CYS A 192 12.90 -7.88 5.84
C CYS A 192 11.42 -8.30 5.86
N GLU A 193 10.98 -9.06 4.86
CA GLU A 193 9.61 -9.59 4.75
C GLU A 193 9.22 -10.49 5.94
N ARG A 194 10.19 -11.06 6.63
CA ARG A 194 9.96 -11.90 7.83
C ARG A 194 9.42 -11.10 9.00
N LEU A 195 9.72 -9.79 9.09
CA LEU A 195 9.23 -8.92 10.16
C LEU A 195 7.70 -8.91 10.26
N ARG A 196 7.00 -9.21 9.17
CA ARG A 196 5.52 -9.31 9.21
C ARG A 196 4.99 -10.30 10.25
N TYR A 197 5.77 -11.34 10.59
CA TYR A 197 5.39 -12.35 11.59
C TYR A 197 5.58 -11.86 13.04
N ASP A 198 6.34 -10.78 13.22
CA ASP A 198 6.53 -10.13 14.51
C ASP A 198 5.45 -9.06 14.81
N LEU A 199 4.62 -8.72 13.80
CA LEU A 199 3.60 -7.68 13.90
C LEU A 199 2.23 -8.29 14.23
N PHE A 200 1.42 -7.55 14.98
CA PHE A 200 0.09 -7.97 15.41
C PHE A 200 -0.88 -6.78 15.57
N GLY A 201 -2.10 -7.01 16.04
CA GLY A 201 -3.07 -5.94 16.31
C GLY A 201 -3.48 -5.11 15.08
N GLY A 202 -3.32 -5.66 13.87
CA GLY A 202 -3.61 -4.95 12.62
C GLY A 202 -2.46 -4.09 12.09
N CYS A 203 -1.30 -4.03 12.78
CA CYS A 203 -0.08 -3.42 12.28
C CYS A 203 0.48 -4.24 11.12
N ARG A 204 0.83 -3.60 10.01
CA ARG A 204 1.37 -4.25 8.81
C ARG A 204 2.78 -3.77 8.51
N LEU A 205 3.56 -4.60 7.83
CA LEU A 205 4.89 -4.22 7.39
C LEU A 205 4.81 -3.24 6.21
N GLU A 206 5.58 -2.17 6.30
CA GLU A 206 5.89 -1.27 5.20
C GLU A 206 7.39 -1.36 4.89
N VAL A 207 7.74 -1.49 3.62
CA VAL A 207 9.14 -1.57 3.16
C VAL A 207 9.44 -0.37 2.27
N VAL A 208 10.55 0.33 2.55
CA VAL A 208 10.97 1.58 1.88
C VAL A 208 12.21 1.33 1.05
N GLY A 209 12.26 1.87 -0.18
CA GLY A 209 13.44 1.80 -1.04
C GLY A 209 13.58 0.47 -1.79
N VAL A 210 12.48 -0.09 -2.25
CA VAL A 210 12.50 -1.21 -3.19
C VAL A 210 12.65 -0.63 -4.60
N ASP A 211 13.82 -0.78 -5.19
CA ASP A 211 14.22 -0.02 -6.38
C ASP A 211 14.36 -0.88 -7.66
N ASN A 212 13.96 -2.15 -7.60
CA ASN A 212 13.96 -3.05 -8.76
C ASN A 212 12.72 -3.93 -8.81
N LEU A 213 12.34 -4.34 -10.01
CA LEU A 213 11.11 -5.11 -10.26
C LEU A 213 11.10 -6.51 -9.63
N PRO A 214 12.21 -7.29 -9.62
CA PRO A 214 12.24 -8.60 -8.95
C PRO A 214 11.93 -8.51 -7.45
N ASP A 215 12.60 -7.61 -6.73
CA ASP A 215 12.37 -7.41 -5.30
C ASP A 215 10.97 -6.85 -5.02
N PHE A 216 10.49 -5.97 -5.90
CA PHE A 216 9.12 -5.45 -5.84
C PHE A 216 8.08 -6.59 -5.92
N LYS A 217 8.21 -7.48 -6.91
CA LYS A 217 7.36 -8.68 -7.06
C LYS A 217 7.46 -9.59 -5.85
N LYS A 218 8.70 -9.80 -5.33
CA LYS A 218 8.95 -10.59 -4.13
C LYS A 218 8.23 -10.04 -2.91
N MET A 219 8.31 -8.73 -2.66
CA MET A 219 7.64 -8.09 -1.52
C MET A 219 6.12 -8.19 -1.61
N ILE A 220 5.55 -8.03 -2.80
CA ILE A 220 4.11 -8.21 -3.01
C ILE A 220 3.71 -9.68 -2.78
N GLY A 221 4.45 -10.64 -3.33
CA GLY A 221 4.22 -12.07 -3.11
C GLY A 221 4.35 -12.48 -1.64
N ALA A 222 5.25 -11.85 -0.91
CA ALA A 222 5.40 -12.04 0.53
C ALA A 222 4.27 -11.43 1.37
N GLY A 223 3.36 -10.64 0.78
CA GLY A 223 2.23 -10.05 1.49
C GLY A 223 2.60 -8.84 2.36
N VAL A 224 3.64 -8.08 1.95
CA VAL A 224 3.97 -6.80 2.57
C VAL A 224 2.78 -5.84 2.44
N GLY A 225 2.46 -5.13 3.50
CA GLY A 225 1.27 -4.29 3.56
C GLY A 225 1.40 -2.97 2.79
N ARG A 226 2.63 -2.47 2.60
CA ARG A 226 2.92 -1.24 1.88
C ARG A 226 4.36 -1.26 1.34
N ILE A 227 4.58 -0.67 0.18
CA ILE A 227 5.90 -0.47 -0.42
C ILE A 227 6.04 1.01 -0.75
N VAL A 228 7.12 1.64 -0.29
CA VAL A 228 7.41 3.06 -0.52
C VAL A 228 8.66 3.17 -1.39
N THR A 229 8.54 3.75 -2.58
CA THR A 229 9.64 3.86 -3.53
C THR A 229 9.45 5.04 -4.48
N ALA A 230 10.56 5.60 -4.98
CA ALA A 230 10.54 6.61 -6.02
C ALA A 230 10.20 6.02 -7.41
N TYR A 231 10.42 4.73 -7.60
CA TYR A 231 10.28 4.03 -8.88
C TYR A 231 8.98 3.22 -9.01
N GLY A 232 8.05 3.39 -8.07
CA GLY A 232 6.82 2.59 -7.99
C GLY A 232 5.96 2.67 -9.25
N PHE A 233 5.86 3.83 -9.87
CA PHE A 233 5.12 4.01 -11.12
C PHE A 233 5.76 3.21 -12.26
N ASP A 234 7.07 3.29 -12.40
CA ASP A 234 7.80 2.68 -13.51
C ASP A 234 7.78 1.15 -13.35
N MET A 235 8.07 0.60 -12.16
CA MET A 235 7.99 -0.83 -11.87
C MET A 235 6.57 -1.39 -12.04
N TYR A 236 5.55 -0.65 -11.61
CA TYR A 236 4.17 -1.06 -11.80
C TYR A 236 3.82 -1.15 -13.28
N THR A 237 4.20 -0.13 -14.06
CA THR A 237 3.91 -0.08 -15.51
C THR A 237 4.64 -1.19 -16.27
N GLU A 238 5.88 -1.46 -15.91
CA GLU A 238 6.68 -2.56 -16.48
C GLU A 238 6.04 -3.92 -16.19
N TRP A 239 5.66 -4.15 -14.93
CA TRP A 239 4.99 -5.40 -14.57
C TRP A 239 3.66 -5.61 -15.29
N MET A 240 2.87 -4.57 -15.46
CA MET A 240 1.60 -4.68 -16.20
C MET A 240 1.84 -5.06 -17.67
N LYS A 241 2.85 -4.47 -18.32
CA LYS A 241 3.23 -4.83 -19.70
C LYS A 241 3.69 -6.29 -19.83
N GLU A 242 4.52 -6.77 -18.88
CA GLU A 242 4.93 -8.18 -18.88
C GLU A 242 3.73 -9.13 -18.74
N THR A 243 2.76 -8.78 -17.90
CA THR A 243 1.56 -9.59 -17.69
C THR A 243 0.71 -9.66 -18.96
N GLU A 244 0.50 -8.53 -19.64
CA GLU A 244 -0.23 -8.46 -20.91
C GLU A 244 0.48 -9.27 -22.01
N GLN A 245 1.81 -9.24 -22.08
CA GLN A 245 2.59 -10.02 -23.04
C GLN A 245 2.49 -11.52 -22.80
N MET A 246 2.49 -11.96 -21.55
CA MET A 246 2.34 -13.38 -21.18
C MET A 246 0.94 -13.91 -21.53
N GLU A 247 -0.08 -13.11 -21.31
CA GLU A 247 -1.47 -13.47 -21.67
C GLU A 247 -1.65 -13.61 -23.19
N ASN A 248 -1.01 -12.73 -23.98
CA ASN A 248 -1.06 -12.77 -25.44
C ASN A 248 -0.21 -13.88 -26.07
N THR A 249 0.78 -14.43 -25.31
CA THR A 249 1.69 -15.47 -25.81
C THR A 249 1.31 -16.88 -25.34
N SER A 250 0.32 -17.00 -24.47
CA SER A 250 -0.23 -18.32 -24.10
C SER A 250 -0.88 -18.97 -25.32
N PRO A 251 -0.45 -20.18 -25.76
CA PRO A 251 -1.03 -20.84 -26.92
C PRO A 251 -2.53 -21.05 -26.64
N GLN A 252 -3.37 -20.56 -27.56
CA GLN A 252 -4.73 -21.03 -27.61
C GLN A 252 -4.66 -22.56 -27.83
N GLU A 253 -5.03 -23.34 -26.83
CA GLU A 253 -5.23 -24.77 -27.01
C GLU A 253 -6.21 -24.96 -28.15
N GLU A 254 -5.69 -25.41 -29.30
CA GLU A 254 -6.48 -25.87 -30.42
C GLU A 254 -7.52 -26.85 -29.88
N LYS A 255 -8.77 -26.44 -29.87
CA LYS A 255 -9.89 -27.36 -29.75
C LYS A 255 -9.80 -28.29 -30.97
N LYS A 256 -9.09 -29.42 -30.80
CA LYS A 256 -9.20 -30.56 -31.71
C LYS A 256 -10.64 -31.06 -31.60
N THR A 257 -11.46 -30.59 -32.51
CA THR A 257 -12.72 -31.25 -32.87
C THR A 257 -12.39 -32.62 -33.43
N GLY A 258 -12.35 -33.60 -32.53
CA GLY A 258 -12.29 -34.99 -32.91
C GLY A 258 -13.71 -35.48 -33.20
N ASP A 259 -14.25 -35.12 -34.34
CA ASP A 259 -15.42 -35.77 -34.90
C ASP A 259 -14.94 -37.01 -35.68
N SER A 260 -15.12 -38.17 -35.12
CA SER A 260 -14.91 -39.44 -35.82
C SER A 260 -16.17 -40.28 -35.64
N PRO A 261 -16.97 -40.51 -36.70
CA PRO A 261 -18.17 -41.32 -36.60
C PRO A 261 -17.76 -42.79 -36.51
N LEU A 262 -18.09 -43.41 -35.39
CA LEU A 262 -18.07 -44.87 -35.24
C LEU A 262 -19.12 -45.48 -36.16
N LYS A 263 -18.66 -46.13 -37.25
CA LYS A 263 -19.48 -47.10 -38.01
C LYS A 263 -19.55 -48.39 -37.28
N PHE A 264 -20.75 -48.77 -36.85
CA PHE A 264 -21.09 -50.15 -36.48
C PHE A 264 -21.35 -50.95 -37.77
N VAL A 265 -20.68 -52.06 -37.90
CA VAL A 265 -21.09 -53.24 -38.67
C VAL A 265 -21.18 -54.41 -37.73
#